data_56dff6e8388f91254bca52de9cc78f93
#
_entry.id   56dff6e8388f91254bca52de9cc78f93
#
_cell.length_a   1.000
_cell.length_b   1.000
_cell.length_c   1.000
_cell.angle_alpha   90.00
_cell.angle_beta   90.00
_cell.angle_gamma   90.00
#
_symmetry.space_group_name_H-M   'P 1'
#
loop_
_entity.id
_entity.type
_entity.pdbx_description
1 polymer ?
#
loop_
_entity_poly.entity_id
_entity_poly.type
_entity_poly.pdbx_seq_one_letter_code
_entity_poly.pdbx_strand_id
1 'polypeptide(L)'
;MNLLTIAIILSIVLAFIFTFLNGMNDAANSISTIIATKVMTPIQAIIWASFWEFTAFIIIRLVLTQQFAVGNTMANFADQNVITPYLILSALVGAAIWVMVCTRNGMPISTSHALIGGIIGAAWFVNGSAVLHYKPILITLAFIVLSPLIGLFLGFFLECLFLRIFKNSPRKKVDKIF
;
A
#
# COMPACT_ATOMS: atom_id res chain seq x y z
N MET A 1 -1.45 24.89 -24.43
CA MET A 1 -1.78 24.00 -23.28
C MET A 1 -1.43 24.78 -22.02
N ASN A 2 -2.40 24.99 -21.13
CA ASN A 2 -2.17 25.78 -19.91
C ASN A 2 -1.25 25.01 -18.93
N LEU A 3 -0.44 25.74 -18.15
CA LEU A 3 0.45 25.14 -17.17
C LEU A 3 -0.26 24.19 -16.20
N LEU A 4 -1.50 24.51 -15.80
CA LEU A 4 -2.37 23.66 -15.00
C LEU A 4 -2.68 22.33 -15.68
N THR A 5 -3.01 22.34 -16.97
CA THR A 5 -3.28 21.12 -17.76
C THR A 5 -2.05 20.22 -17.82
N ILE A 6 -0.87 20.82 -18.00
CA ILE A 6 0.41 20.10 -17.98
C ILE A 6 0.63 19.43 -16.62
N ALA A 7 0.44 20.17 -15.52
CA ALA A 7 0.60 19.63 -14.17
C ALA A 7 -0.36 18.46 -13.90
N ILE A 8 -1.62 18.55 -14.35
CA ILE A 8 -2.61 17.46 -14.21
C ILE A 8 -2.16 16.22 -14.99
N ILE A 9 -1.77 16.38 -16.26
CA ILE A 9 -1.32 15.25 -17.09
C ILE A 9 -0.08 14.59 -16.49
N LEU A 10 0.90 15.38 -16.06
CA LEU A 10 2.11 14.87 -15.43
C LEU A 10 1.79 14.14 -14.11
N SER A 11 0.87 14.67 -13.30
CA SER A 11 0.42 14.01 -12.08
C SER A 11 -0.22 12.65 -12.34
N ILE A 12 -1.06 12.56 -13.38
CA ILE A 12 -1.70 11.30 -13.76
C ILE A 12 -0.66 10.28 -14.24
N VAL A 13 0.25 10.68 -15.13
CA VAL A 13 1.32 9.80 -15.62
C VAL A 13 2.20 9.33 -14.48
N LEU A 14 2.61 10.24 -13.60
CA LEU A 14 3.44 9.91 -12.46
C LEU A 14 2.70 9.03 -11.43
N ALA A 15 1.39 9.23 -11.25
CA ALA A 15 0.57 8.36 -10.40
C ALA A 15 0.53 6.92 -10.92
N PHE A 16 0.42 6.71 -12.25
CA PHE A 16 0.52 5.37 -12.83
C PHE A 16 1.90 4.75 -12.63
N ILE A 17 2.97 5.51 -12.84
CA ILE A 17 4.34 5.04 -12.57
C ILE A 17 4.49 4.67 -11.09
N PHE A 18 4.02 5.52 -10.19
CA PHE A 18 4.07 5.29 -8.75
C PHE A 18 3.29 4.04 -8.35
N THR A 19 2.08 3.85 -8.90
CA THR A 19 1.26 2.65 -8.67
C THR A 19 1.95 1.38 -9.18
N PHE A 20 2.62 1.46 -10.32
CA PHE A 20 3.43 0.35 -10.83
C PHE A 20 4.59 0.00 -9.89
N LEU A 21 5.33 1.00 -9.42
CA LEU A 21 6.41 0.82 -8.43
C LEU A 21 5.88 0.22 -7.11
N ASN A 22 4.70 0.67 -6.68
CA ASN A 22 4.01 0.11 -5.52
C ASN A 22 3.73 -1.39 -5.71
N GLY A 23 3.05 -1.75 -6.80
CA GLY A 23 2.73 -3.15 -7.09
C GLY A 23 3.98 -4.03 -7.18
N MET A 24 5.07 -3.53 -7.77
CA MET A 24 6.33 -4.25 -7.87
C MET A 24 6.98 -4.51 -6.49
N ASN A 25 6.94 -3.54 -5.58
CA ASN A 25 7.48 -3.70 -4.23
C ASN A 25 6.59 -4.59 -3.35
N ASP A 26 5.27 -4.40 -3.41
CA ASP A 26 4.33 -5.12 -2.54
C ASP A 26 4.09 -6.57 -3.00
N ALA A 27 4.18 -6.84 -4.31
CA ALA A 27 4.09 -8.21 -4.83
C ALA A 27 5.16 -9.12 -4.21
N ALA A 28 6.39 -8.63 -4.06
CA ALA A 28 7.46 -9.41 -3.44
C ALA A 28 7.12 -9.81 -1.99
N ASN A 29 6.50 -8.92 -1.23
CA ASN A 29 6.09 -9.19 0.15
C ASN A 29 4.94 -10.20 0.22
N SER A 30 3.97 -10.10 -0.69
CA SER A 30 2.78 -10.96 -0.71
C SER A 30 3.08 -12.41 -1.07
N ILE A 31 4.06 -12.65 -1.94
CA ILE A 31 4.34 -13.99 -2.48
C ILE A 31 5.61 -14.65 -1.93
N SER A 32 6.42 -13.93 -1.15
CA SER A 32 7.72 -14.41 -0.67
C SER A 32 7.64 -15.74 0.08
N THR A 33 6.66 -15.91 0.96
CA THR A 33 6.46 -17.13 1.75
C THR A 33 6.02 -18.31 0.86
N ILE A 34 5.14 -18.08 -0.11
CA ILE A 34 4.65 -19.09 -1.04
C ILE A 34 5.79 -19.61 -1.93
N ILE A 35 6.68 -18.71 -2.36
CA ILE A 35 7.86 -19.08 -3.15
C ILE A 35 8.89 -19.79 -2.28
N ALA A 36 9.15 -19.31 -1.06
CA ALA A 36 10.10 -19.91 -0.14
C ALA A 36 9.72 -21.34 0.25
N THR A 37 8.42 -21.60 0.41
CA THR A 37 7.88 -22.93 0.71
C THR A 37 7.73 -23.82 -0.53
N LYS A 38 8.01 -23.29 -1.75
CA LYS A 38 7.91 -24.01 -3.03
C LYS A 38 6.52 -24.56 -3.36
N VAL A 39 5.48 -23.95 -2.82
CA VAL A 39 4.07 -24.32 -3.10
C VAL A 39 3.70 -23.95 -4.53
N MET A 40 4.19 -22.79 -5.01
CA MET A 40 3.99 -22.30 -6.38
C MET A 40 5.29 -21.80 -6.98
N THR A 41 5.35 -21.79 -8.32
CA THR A 41 6.41 -21.07 -9.03
C THR A 41 6.20 -19.55 -8.91
N PRO A 42 7.24 -18.70 -9.03
CA PRO A 42 7.11 -17.24 -8.93
C PRO A 42 6.04 -16.66 -9.86
N ILE A 43 5.98 -17.15 -11.11
CA ILE A 43 5.00 -16.67 -12.10
C ILE A 43 3.57 -17.03 -11.68
N GLN A 44 3.35 -18.26 -11.21
CA GLN A 44 2.03 -18.71 -10.74
C GLN A 44 1.59 -17.88 -9.51
N ALA A 45 2.50 -17.64 -8.57
CA ALA A 45 2.22 -16.85 -7.37
C ALA A 45 1.84 -15.39 -7.72
N ILE A 46 2.55 -14.76 -8.67
CA ILE A 46 2.24 -13.40 -9.14
C ILE A 46 0.84 -13.36 -9.81
N ILE A 47 0.56 -14.28 -10.72
CA ILE A 47 -0.74 -14.33 -11.42
C ILE A 47 -1.88 -14.53 -10.40
N TRP A 48 -1.67 -15.44 -9.43
CA TRP A 48 -2.65 -15.73 -8.40
C TRP A 48 -2.91 -14.53 -7.48
N ALA A 49 -1.86 -13.87 -7.01
CA ALA A 49 -1.97 -12.65 -6.20
C ALA A 49 -2.67 -11.54 -6.97
N SER A 50 -2.26 -11.25 -8.21
CA SER A 50 -2.87 -10.22 -9.06
C SER A 50 -4.36 -10.50 -9.34
N PHE A 51 -4.74 -11.76 -9.51
CA PHE A 51 -6.14 -12.14 -9.69
C PHE A 51 -6.99 -11.78 -8.45
N TRP A 52 -6.50 -12.07 -7.26
CA TRP A 52 -7.23 -11.77 -6.03
C TRP A 52 -7.25 -10.28 -5.70
N GLU A 53 -6.17 -9.54 -5.96
CA GLU A 53 -6.14 -8.09 -5.83
C GLU A 53 -7.16 -7.42 -6.77
N PHE A 54 -7.20 -7.84 -8.03
CA PHE A 54 -8.20 -7.36 -8.99
C PHE A 54 -9.63 -7.73 -8.57
N THR A 55 -9.84 -8.95 -8.10
CA THR A 55 -11.13 -9.41 -7.59
C THR A 55 -11.59 -8.59 -6.38
N ALA A 56 -10.68 -8.30 -5.44
CA ALA A 56 -10.96 -7.46 -4.29
C ALA A 56 -11.40 -6.05 -4.71
N PHE A 57 -10.75 -5.45 -5.70
CA PHE A 57 -11.17 -4.16 -6.28
C PHE A 57 -12.61 -4.22 -6.82
N ILE A 58 -12.95 -5.26 -7.59
CA ILE A 58 -14.30 -5.45 -8.15
C ILE A 58 -15.33 -5.61 -7.02
N ILE A 59 -15.04 -6.45 -6.02
CA ILE A 59 -15.95 -6.69 -4.89
C ILE A 59 -16.20 -5.39 -4.11
N ILE A 60 -15.15 -4.66 -3.77
CA ILE A 60 -15.27 -3.37 -3.05
C ILE A 60 -16.10 -2.39 -3.86
N ARG A 61 -15.88 -2.31 -5.16
CA ARG A 61 -16.58 -1.36 -6.03
C ARG A 61 -18.04 -1.71 -6.23
N LEU A 62 -18.37 -3.00 -6.42
CA LEU A 62 -19.72 -3.45 -6.75
C LEU A 62 -20.58 -3.74 -5.52
N VAL A 63 -19.98 -4.29 -4.45
CA VAL A 63 -20.73 -4.76 -3.28
C VAL A 63 -20.80 -3.69 -2.19
N LEU A 64 -19.66 -3.04 -1.90
CA LEU A 64 -19.59 -2.09 -0.78
C LEU A 64 -19.93 -0.66 -1.21
N THR A 65 -20.09 -0.39 -2.52
CA THR A 65 -20.35 0.96 -3.06
C THR A 65 -19.44 2.05 -2.44
N GLN A 66 -18.36 1.65 -1.82
CA GLN A 66 -17.42 2.52 -1.15
C GLN A 66 -16.65 3.30 -2.19
N GLN A 67 -16.71 4.62 -2.09
CA GLN A 67 -15.80 5.47 -2.82
C GLN A 67 -14.39 5.26 -2.26
N PHE A 68 -13.39 5.41 -3.11
CA PHE A 68 -11.94 5.24 -2.84
C PHE A 68 -11.51 5.64 -1.42
N ALA A 69 -11.73 4.74 -0.44
CA ALA A 69 -11.53 5.03 0.98
C ALA A 69 -10.09 5.50 1.27
N VAL A 70 -9.10 4.86 0.63
CA VAL A 70 -7.68 5.21 0.79
C VAL A 70 -7.39 6.59 0.21
N GLY A 71 -7.90 6.90 -1.00
CA GLY A 71 -7.73 8.22 -1.62
C GLY A 71 -8.36 9.34 -0.79
N ASN A 72 -9.56 9.12 -0.27
CA ASN A 72 -10.22 10.07 0.61
C ASN A 72 -9.46 10.26 1.93
N THR A 73 -8.91 9.20 2.50
CA THR A 73 -8.09 9.30 3.71
C THR A 73 -6.84 10.13 3.44
N MET A 74 -6.17 9.92 2.30
CA MET A 74 -4.99 10.71 1.92
C MET A 74 -5.32 12.19 1.70
N ALA A 75 -6.48 12.49 1.09
CA ALA A 75 -6.94 13.86 0.92
C ALA A 75 -7.25 14.58 2.25
N ASN A 76 -7.48 13.84 3.33
CA ASN A 76 -7.80 14.38 4.65
C ASN A 76 -6.57 14.74 5.51
N PHE A 77 -5.35 14.59 5.02
CA PHE A 77 -4.14 14.99 5.77
C PHE A 77 -3.87 16.49 5.75
N ALA A 78 -4.43 17.20 4.77
CA ALA A 78 -4.33 18.65 4.66
C ALA A 78 -5.67 19.27 4.24
N ASP A 79 -5.81 20.56 4.43
CA ASP A 79 -6.99 21.30 3.97
C ASP A 79 -7.19 21.13 2.46
N GLN A 80 -8.43 20.81 2.07
CA GLN A 80 -8.75 20.56 0.65
C GLN A 80 -8.49 21.77 -0.25
N ASN A 81 -8.58 22.98 0.30
CA ASN A 81 -8.30 24.22 -0.44
C ASN A 81 -6.82 24.37 -0.84
N VAL A 82 -5.92 23.65 -0.15
CA VAL A 82 -4.48 23.66 -0.41
C VAL A 82 -4.08 22.57 -1.41
N ILE A 83 -4.92 21.55 -1.57
CA ILE A 83 -4.64 20.42 -2.45
C ILE A 83 -4.84 20.86 -3.91
N THR A 84 -3.76 21.34 -4.51
CA THR A 84 -3.70 21.71 -5.91
C THR A 84 -3.02 20.62 -6.74
N PRO A 85 -3.23 20.57 -8.08
CA PRO A 85 -2.48 19.66 -8.95
C PRO A 85 -0.96 19.77 -8.82
N TYR A 86 -0.45 20.96 -8.53
CA TYR A 86 0.99 21.18 -8.30
C TYR A 86 1.47 20.54 -7.00
N LEU A 87 0.67 20.62 -5.94
CA LEU A 87 0.96 19.95 -4.67
C LEU A 87 0.96 18.43 -4.86
N ILE A 88 -0.03 17.87 -5.55
CA ILE A 88 -0.10 16.44 -5.84
C ILE A 88 1.11 15.99 -6.66
N LEU A 89 1.50 16.76 -7.68
CA LEU A 89 2.66 16.46 -8.50
C LEU A 89 3.95 16.43 -7.66
N SER A 90 4.18 17.44 -6.82
CA SER A 90 5.37 17.50 -5.96
C SER A 90 5.39 16.39 -4.91
N ALA A 91 4.24 16.04 -4.33
CA ALA A 91 4.10 14.93 -3.41
C ALA A 91 4.44 13.59 -4.07
N LEU A 92 3.93 13.35 -5.28
CA LEU A 92 4.22 12.15 -6.06
C LEU A 92 5.69 12.05 -6.46
N VAL A 93 6.29 13.16 -6.89
CA VAL A 93 7.73 13.22 -7.23
C VAL A 93 8.56 12.86 -6.00
N GLY A 94 8.31 13.51 -4.87
CA GLY A 94 9.03 13.24 -3.63
C GLY A 94 8.88 11.79 -3.16
N ALA A 95 7.66 11.26 -3.19
CA ALA A 95 7.39 9.87 -2.84
C ALA A 95 8.07 8.88 -3.79
N ALA A 96 8.01 9.12 -5.11
CA ALA A 96 8.63 8.24 -6.11
C ALA A 96 10.16 8.22 -5.98
N ILE A 97 10.79 9.37 -5.78
CA ILE A 97 12.24 9.46 -5.53
C ILE A 97 12.60 8.68 -4.27
N TRP A 98 11.87 8.88 -3.17
CA TRP A 98 12.12 8.18 -1.92
C TRP A 98 11.98 6.67 -2.06
N VAL A 99 10.89 6.21 -2.68
CA VAL A 99 10.67 4.78 -2.96
C VAL A 99 11.82 4.20 -3.79
N MET A 100 12.24 4.89 -4.85
CA MET A 100 13.33 4.44 -5.71
C MET A 100 14.67 4.35 -4.97
N VAL A 101 14.98 5.33 -4.12
CA VAL A 101 16.19 5.32 -3.28
C VAL A 101 16.17 4.14 -2.32
N CYS A 102 15.06 3.91 -1.61
CA CYS A 102 14.92 2.81 -0.67
C CYS A 102 15.01 1.46 -1.37
N THR A 103 14.31 1.28 -2.50
CA THR A 103 14.31 0.03 -3.27
C THR A 103 15.71 -0.30 -3.77
N ARG A 104 16.45 0.69 -4.31
CA ARG A 104 17.83 0.49 -4.78
C ARG A 104 18.81 0.11 -3.66
N ASN A 105 18.57 0.62 -2.46
CA ASN A 105 19.42 0.32 -1.31
C ASN A 105 18.95 -0.93 -0.51
N GLY A 106 17.92 -1.63 -0.99
CA GLY A 106 17.38 -2.82 -0.31
C GLY A 106 16.73 -2.49 1.04
N MET A 107 16.33 -1.23 1.26
CA MET A 107 15.64 -0.84 2.49
C MET A 107 14.15 -1.18 2.40
N PRO A 108 13.58 -1.80 3.45
CA PRO A 108 12.14 -2.04 3.48
C PRO A 108 11.39 -0.71 3.50
N ILE A 109 10.40 -0.57 2.61
CA ILE A 109 9.63 0.66 2.47
C ILE A 109 8.14 0.38 2.29
N SER A 110 7.32 1.25 2.85
CA SER A 110 5.91 1.36 2.52
C SER A 110 5.69 2.52 1.56
N THR A 111 5.25 2.21 0.37
CA THR A 111 4.94 3.20 -0.67
C THR A 111 3.79 4.12 -0.27
N SER A 112 2.78 3.59 0.43
CA SER A 112 1.67 4.39 0.97
C SER A 112 2.16 5.42 1.99
N HIS A 113 3.06 5.04 2.91
CA HIS A 113 3.64 5.98 3.87
C HIS A 113 4.54 7.02 3.19
N ALA A 114 5.27 6.64 2.13
CA ALA A 114 6.05 7.58 1.33
C ALA A 114 5.15 8.63 0.66
N LEU A 115 3.99 8.22 0.13
CA LEU A 115 3.03 9.15 -0.46
C LEU A 115 2.40 10.09 0.57
N ILE A 116 2.02 9.56 1.74
CA ILE A 116 1.52 10.37 2.86
C ILE A 116 2.56 11.40 3.27
N GLY A 117 3.81 10.98 3.45
CA GLY A 117 4.92 11.89 3.75
C GLY A 117 5.13 12.95 2.68
N GLY A 118 5.01 12.58 1.41
CA GLY A 118 5.05 13.50 0.27
C GLY A 118 3.95 14.56 0.33
N ILE A 119 2.70 14.15 0.60
CA ILE A 119 1.55 15.09 0.73
C ILE A 119 1.75 16.03 1.91
N ILE A 120 2.09 15.48 3.08
CA ILE A 120 2.33 16.29 4.30
C ILE A 120 3.47 17.27 4.07
N GLY A 121 4.60 16.81 3.51
CA GLY A 121 5.76 17.64 3.25
C GLY A 121 5.48 18.76 2.25
N ALA A 122 4.78 18.45 1.15
CA ALA A 122 4.40 19.44 0.16
C ALA A 122 3.41 20.48 0.72
N ALA A 123 2.40 20.04 1.48
CA ALA A 123 1.42 20.94 2.11
C ALA A 123 2.08 21.86 3.15
N TRP A 124 2.96 21.30 3.97
CA TRP A 124 3.71 22.07 4.96
C TRP A 124 4.63 23.11 4.33
N PHE A 125 5.32 22.76 3.26
CA PHE A 125 6.22 23.68 2.56
C PHE A 125 5.48 24.89 1.99
N VAL A 126 4.28 24.70 1.44
CA VAL A 126 3.52 25.76 0.78
C VAL A 126 2.82 26.70 1.81
N ASN A 127 2.18 26.11 2.82
CA ASN A 127 1.26 26.85 3.69
C ASN A 127 1.58 26.71 5.20
N GLY A 128 2.69 26.10 5.56
CA GLY A 128 3.07 25.87 6.95
C GLY A 128 2.27 24.76 7.62
N SER A 129 2.44 24.61 8.93
CA SER A 129 1.82 23.55 9.71
C SER A 129 0.31 23.73 9.96
N ALA A 130 -0.21 24.95 9.77
CA ALA A 130 -1.59 25.29 10.05
C ALA A 130 -2.62 24.55 9.17
N VAL A 131 -2.21 24.14 7.97
CA VAL A 131 -3.07 23.41 7.01
C VAL A 131 -3.10 21.91 7.21
N LEU A 132 -2.32 21.38 8.16
CA LEU A 132 -2.21 19.96 8.41
C LEU A 132 -3.25 19.51 9.44
N HIS A 133 -3.94 18.43 9.10
CA HIS A 133 -4.87 17.79 10.04
C HIS A 133 -4.13 16.78 10.91
N TYR A 134 -3.80 17.18 12.14
CA TYR A 134 -3.01 16.34 13.06
C TYR A 134 -3.69 15.03 13.44
N LYS A 135 -5.03 15.02 13.55
CA LYS A 135 -5.78 13.81 13.95
C LYS A 135 -5.58 12.63 12.98
N PRO A 136 -5.79 12.77 11.66
CA PRO A 136 -5.48 11.70 10.70
C PRO A 136 -4.01 11.29 10.73
N ILE A 137 -3.09 12.24 10.88
CA ILE A 137 -1.64 11.98 10.94
C ILE A 137 -1.32 11.11 12.16
N LEU A 138 -1.79 11.49 13.34
CA LEU A 138 -1.55 10.73 14.58
C LEU A 138 -2.17 9.33 14.53
N ILE A 139 -3.38 9.20 13.97
CA ILE A 139 -4.02 7.90 13.78
C ILE A 139 -3.15 7.02 12.86
N THR A 140 -2.66 7.56 11.74
CA THR A 140 -1.79 6.82 10.83
C THR A 140 -0.50 6.39 11.52
N LEU A 141 0.16 7.28 12.25
CA LEU A 141 1.36 6.94 13.03
C LEU A 141 1.10 5.84 14.07
N ALA A 142 -0.03 5.90 14.75
CA ALA A 142 -0.42 4.85 15.68
C ALA A 142 -0.62 3.49 14.98
N PHE A 143 -1.27 3.47 13.80
CA PHE A 143 -1.48 2.24 13.05
C PHE A 143 -0.19 1.69 12.41
N ILE A 144 0.82 2.51 12.14
CA ILE A 144 2.15 2.03 11.70
C ILE A 144 2.74 1.06 12.73
N VAL A 145 2.55 1.33 14.02
CA VAL A 145 3.04 0.47 15.10
C VAL A 145 2.03 -0.63 15.43
N LEU A 146 0.74 -0.29 15.47
CA LEU A 146 -0.30 -1.21 15.93
C LEU A 146 -0.59 -2.33 14.93
N SER A 147 -0.56 -2.06 13.61
CA SER A 147 -0.91 -3.06 12.61
C SER A 147 0.06 -4.24 12.55
N PRO A 148 1.41 -4.07 12.64
CA PRO A 148 2.32 -5.21 12.72
C PRO A 148 2.13 -6.03 14.01
N LEU A 149 1.81 -5.38 15.12
CA LEU A 149 1.54 -6.09 16.38
C LEU A 149 0.26 -6.94 16.27
N ILE A 150 -0.81 -6.37 15.73
CA ILE A 150 -2.06 -7.13 15.49
C ILE A 150 -1.78 -8.29 14.53
N GLY A 151 -1.04 -8.03 13.43
CA GLY A 151 -0.65 -9.07 12.48
C GLY A 151 0.16 -10.20 13.11
N LEU A 152 1.10 -9.87 14.00
CA LEU A 152 1.89 -10.85 14.75
C LEU A 152 1.00 -11.75 15.63
N PHE A 153 0.10 -11.15 16.41
CA PHE A 153 -0.80 -11.91 17.27
C PHE A 153 -1.77 -12.78 16.49
N LEU A 154 -2.38 -12.24 15.42
CA LEU A 154 -3.29 -13.00 14.57
C LEU A 154 -2.55 -14.13 13.83
N GLY A 155 -1.37 -13.86 13.30
CA GLY A 155 -0.55 -14.87 12.63
C GLY A 155 -0.16 -16.00 13.58
N PHE A 156 0.32 -15.67 14.77
CA PHE A 156 0.64 -16.66 15.81
C PHE A 156 -0.60 -17.50 16.20
N PHE A 157 -1.74 -16.84 16.40
CA PHE A 157 -2.98 -17.55 16.73
C PHE A 157 -3.40 -18.52 15.64
N LEU A 158 -3.38 -18.07 14.39
CA LEU A 158 -3.74 -18.91 13.23
C LEU A 158 -2.77 -20.08 13.09
N GLU A 159 -1.46 -19.85 13.23
CA GLU A 159 -0.46 -20.92 13.19
C GLU A 159 -0.73 -21.98 14.26
N CYS A 160 -0.92 -21.56 15.51
CA CYS A 160 -1.27 -22.47 16.60
C CYS A 160 -2.56 -23.26 16.31
N LEU A 161 -3.57 -22.59 15.75
CA LEU A 161 -4.83 -23.21 15.36
C LEU A 161 -4.63 -24.30 14.29
N PHE A 162 -3.89 -23.98 13.23
CA PHE A 162 -3.59 -24.94 12.16
C PHE A 162 -2.75 -26.11 12.66
N LEU A 163 -1.73 -25.86 13.44
CA LEU A 163 -0.93 -26.93 14.07
C LEU A 163 -1.79 -27.85 14.89
N ARG A 164 -2.76 -27.30 15.65
CA ARG A 164 -3.67 -28.10 16.48
C ARG A 164 -4.65 -28.93 15.65
N ILE A 165 -5.21 -28.34 14.58
CA ILE A 165 -6.18 -29.01 13.69
C ILE A 165 -5.49 -30.15 12.92
N PHE A 166 -4.28 -29.91 12.41
CA PHE A 166 -3.59 -30.87 11.53
C PHE A 166 -2.57 -31.76 12.23
N LYS A 167 -2.44 -31.65 13.57
CA LYS A 167 -1.49 -32.43 14.39
C LYS A 167 -1.48 -33.93 14.08
N ASN A 168 -2.64 -34.51 13.83
CA ASN A 168 -2.79 -35.96 13.60
C ASN A 168 -3.05 -36.28 12.12
N SER A 169 -2.91 -35.32 11.22
CA SER A 169 -3.18 -35.52 9.79
C SER A 169 -1.94 -36.03 9.07
N PRO A 170 -2.03 -37.08 8.26
CA PRO A 170 -0.89 -37.55 7.47
C PRO A 170 -0.46 -36.46 6.47
N ARG A 171 0.86 -36.27 6.30
CA ARG A 171 1.47 -35.22 5.45
C ARG A 171 0.84 -35.17 4.06
N LYS A 172 0.60 -36.35 3.43
CA LYS A 172 -0.04 -36.45 2.11
C LYS A 172 -1.46 -35.86 2.04
N LYS A 173 -2.17 -35.79 3.18
CA LYS A 173 -3.52 -35.21 3.25
C LYS A 173 -3.43 -33.69 3.37
N VAL A 174 -2.46 -33.20 4.10
CA VAL A 174 -2.20 -31.76 4.25
C VAL A 174 -1.72 -31.19 2.91
N ASP A 175 -0.77 -31.83 2.24
CA ASP A 175 -0.24 -31.44 0.90
C ASP A 175 -1.30 -31.41 -0.21
N LYS A 176 -2.46 -32.05 -0.02
CA LYS A 176 -3.59 -32.01 -0.96
C LYS A 176 -4.59 -30.88 -0.68
N ILE A 177 -4.56 -30.32 0.51
CA ILE A 177 -5.46 -29.25 0.94
C ILE A 177 -4.83 -27.87 0.64
N PHE A 178 -3.53 -27.80 0.74
CA PHE A 178 -2.70 -26.64 0.47
C PHE A 178 -1.79 -26.82 -0.75
#